data_3cafad59ad9be492bc4816ec88f82b5e
#
_entry.id   3cafad59ad9be492bc4816ec88f82b5e
#
_cell.length_a   1.000
_cell.length_b   1.000
_cell.length_c   1.000
_cell.angle_alpha   90.00
_cell.angle_beta   90.00
_cell.angle_gamma   90.00
#
_symmetry.space_group_name_H-M   'P 1'
#
loop_
_entity.id
_entity.type
_entity.pdbx_description
1 polymer ?
#
loop_
_entity_poly.entity_id
_entity_poly.type
_entity_poly.pdbx_seq_one_letter_code
_entity_poly.pdbx_strand_id
1 'polypeptide(L)' 'ERAADQTDLVDRLLDRDQAIDICKTVHSMAEPYKEVFLLRVLGELSFKEISHIFGKSESWAKVTFFRAKIKVVEKREESI' A
#
# COMPACT_ATOMS: atom_id res chain seq x y z
N GLU A 1 -10.94 -14.46 2.84
CA GLU A 1 -10.15 -14.55 1.97
C GLU A 1 -9.25 -13.45 1.99
N ARG A 2 -8.28 -13.52 1.49
CA ARG A 2 -7.33 -12.54 1.62
C ARG A 2 -7.21 -11.85 0.34
N ALA A 3 -6.84 -10.69 0.35
CA ALA A 3 -6.51 -10.01 -0.86
C ALA A 3 -5.10 -10.35 -1.25
N ALA A 4 -4.83 -11.60 -1.14
CA ALA A 4 -3.50 -12.09 -1.38
C ALA A 4 -3.04 -11.81 -2.80
N ASP A 5 -3.99 -11.71 -3.72
CA ASP A 5 -3.61 -11.51 -5.11
C ASP A 5 -2.79 -10.28 -5.30
N GLN A 6 -3.19 -9.18 -4.65
CA GLN A 6 -2.46 -7.94 -4.83
C GLN A 6 -1.14 -7.97 -4.11
N THR A 7 -1.10 -8.57 -2.93
CA THR A 7 0.13 -8.69 -2.19
C THR A 7 1.10 -9.60 -2.93
N ASP A 8 0.58 -10.69 -3.46
CA ASP A 8 1.42 -11.62 -4.21
C ASP A 8 2.06 -10.97 -5.42
N LEU A 9 1.29 -10.13 -6.10
CA LEU A 9 1.83 -9.46 -7.27
C LEU A 9 3.00 -8.57 -6.88
N VAL A 10 2.86 -7.83 -5.80
CA VAL A 10 3.93 -6.98 -5.32
C VAL A 10 5.15 -7.84 -4.98
N ASP A 11 4.93 -8.91 -4.23
CA ASP A 11 6.04 -9.78 -3.82
C ASP A 11 6.78 -10.35 -5.01
N ARG A 12 6.05 -10.76 -6.03
CA ARG A 12 6.68 -11.40 -7.16
C ARG A 12 7.44 -10.43 -8.04
N LEU A 13 7.04 -9.17 -8.04
CA LEU A 13 7.68 -8.20 -8.90
C LEU A 13 8.86 -7.49 -8.26
N LEU A 14 9.00 -7.60 -6.95
CA LEU A 14 9.99 -6.82 -6.24
C LEU A 14 11.20 -7.66 -5.89
N ASP A 15 12.37 -7.24 -6.37
CA ASP A 15 13.59 -7.68 -5.75
C ASP A 15 13.92 -6.65 -4.65
N ARG A 16 15.08 -6.82 -4.04
CA ARG A 16 15.44 -5.98 -2.90
C ARG A 16 15.53 -4.51 -3.27
N ASP A 17 16.14 -4.23 -4.41
CA ASP A 17 16.32 -2.84 -4.83
C ASP A 17 14.99 -2.18 -5.15
N GLN A 18 14.09 -2.92 -5.78
CA GLN A 18 12.77 -2.39 -6.08
C GLN A 18 11.98 -2.15 -4.80
N ALA A 19 12.13 -3.02 -3.81
CA ALA A 19 11.44 -2.84 -2.54
C ALA A 19 11.90 -1.56 -1.86
N ILE A 20 13.19 -1.28 -1.90
CA ILE A 20 13.72 -0.06 -1.31
C ILE A 20 13.17 1.16 -2.05
N ASP A 21 13.13 1.10 -3.38
CA ASP A 21 12.58 2.19 -4.17
C ASP A 21 11.13 2.48 -3.81
N ILE A 22 10.34 1.43 -3.67
CA ILE A 22 8.94 1.61 -3.30
C ILE A 22 8.82 2.20 -1.90
N CYS A 23 9.66 1.75 -0.98
CA CYS A 23 9.64 2.30 0.36
C CYS A 23 10.00 3.79 0.36
N LYS A 24 10.95 4.19 -0.47
CA LYS A 24 11.29 5.61 -0.59
C LYS A 24 10.11 6.42 -1.11
N THR A 25 9.43 5.89 -2.11
CA THR A 25 8.26 6.54 -2.67
C THR A 25 7.18 6.69 -1.61
N VAL A 26 6.90 5.60 -0.90
CA VAL A 26 5.86 5.62 0.12
C VAL A 26 6.22 6.57 1.26
N HIS A 27 7.52 6.62 1.59
CA HIS A 27 7.99 7.52 2.65
C HIS A 27 7.61 8.96 2.36
N SER A 28 7.57 9.35 1.10
CA SER A 28 7.26 10.73 0.71
C SER A 28 5.77 10.98 0.57
N MET A 29 4.93 9.97 0.75
CA MET A 29 3.50 10.13 0.55
C MET A 29 2.81 10.70 1.79
N ALA A 30 1.66 11.33 1.55
CA ALA A 30 0.88 11.89 2.64
C ALA A 30 0.09 10.80 3.35
N GLU A 31 -0.26 11.06 4.60
CA GLU A 31 -1.19 10.20 5.31
C GLU A 31 -2.60 10.52 4.86
N PRO A 32 -3.52 9.57 4.95
CA PRO A 32 -3.36 8.23 5.52
C PRO A 32 -2.84 7.21 4.52
N TYR A 33 -2.54 7.63 3.31
CA TYR A 33 -2.16 6.72 2.23
C TYR A 33 -0.89 5.96 2.55
N LYS A 34 0.07 6.65 3.13
CA LYS A 34 1.34 6.03 3.48
C LYS A 34 1.13 4.88 4.45
N GLU A 35 0.44 5.13 5.54
CA GLU A 35 0.28 4.12 6.56
C GLU A 35 -0.58 2.97 6.07
N VAL A 36 -1.68 3.28 5.36
CA VAL A 36 -2.54 2.22 4.85
C VAL A 36 -1.77 1.32 3.89
N PHE A 37 -0.97 1.91 3.01
CA PHE A 37 -0.18 1.13 2.08
C PHE A 37 0.79 0.19 2.81
N LEU A 38 1.51 0.72 3.79
CA LEU A 38 2.49 -0.08 4.51
C LEU A 38 1.85 -1.18 5.33
N LEU A 39 0.72 -0.89 5.97
CA LEU A 39 0.03 -1.90 6.75
C LEU A 39 -0.48 -3.03 5.85
N ARG A 40 -0.94 -2.68 4.66
CA ARG A 40 -1.45 -3.70 3.76
C ARG A 40 -0.34 -4.52 3.13
N VAL A 41 0.70 -3.87 2.64
CA VAL A 41 1.73 -4.55 1.86
C VAL A 41 2.78 -5.20 2.75
N LEU A 42 3.30 -4.47 3.71
CA LEU A 42 4.34 -5.01 4.58
C LEU A 42 3.75 -5.71 5.79
N GLY A 43 2.69 -5.19 6.34
CA GLY A 43 2.05 -5.79 7.51
C GLY A 43 1.12 -6.93 7.16
N GLU A 44 0.71 -7.02 5.90
CA GLU A 44 -0.18 -8.06 5.40
C GLU A 44 -1.51 -8.09 6.15
N LEU A 45 -1.98 -6.91 6.55
CA LEU A 45 -3.25 -6.82 7.26
C LEU A 45 -4.41 -6.81 6.28
N SER A 46 -5.54 -7.34 6.74
CA SER A 46 -6.76 -7.28 5.96
C SER A 46 -7.32 -5.87 5.99
N PHE A 47 -8.20 -5.56 5.05
CA PHE A 47 -8.85 -4.26 5.07
C PHE A 47 -9.68 -4.07 6.33
N LYS A 48 -10.25 -5.15 6.84
CA LYS A 48 -11.01 -5.07 8.07
C LYS A 48 -10.10 -4.69 9.24
N GLU A 49 -8.92 -5.30 9.31
CA GLU A 49 -7.98 -4.96 10.36
C GLU A 49 -7.51 -3.52 10.25
N ILE A 50 -7.24 -3.09 9.02
CA ILE A 50 -6.82 -1.70 8.81
C ILE A 50 -7.95 -0.74 9.22
N SER A 51 -9.18 -1.08 8.88
CA SER A 51 -10.31 -0.23 9.25
C SER A 51 -10.41 -0.07 10.76
N HIS A 52 -10.11 -1.11 11.50
CA HIS A 52 -10.14 -1.04 12.96
C HIS A 52 -9.06 -0.10 13.49
N ILE A 53 -7.88 -0.16 12.91
CA ILE A 53 -6.78 0.70 13.35
C ILE A 53 -7.15 2.17 13.18
N PHE A 54 -7.82 2.49 12.08
CA PHE A 54 -8.15 3.88 11.76
C PHE A 54 -9.50 4.32 12.28
N GLY A 55 -10.30 3.39 12.82
CA GLY A 55 -11.66 3.73 13.26
C GLY A 55 -12.54 4.10 12.10
N LYS A 56 -12.35 3.46 10.95
CA LYS A 56 -13.10 3.74 9.73
C LYS A 56 -13.78 2.46 9.25
N SER A 57 -14.52 2.57 8.14
CA SER A 57 -15.17 1.42 7.56
C SER A 57 -14.18 0.61 6.75
N GLU A 58 -14.55 -0.65 6.50
CA GLU A 58 -13.74 -1.49 5.64
C GLU A 58 -13.69 -0.94 4.22
N SER A 59 -14.80 -0.38 3.75
CA SER A 59 -14.82 0.27 2.43
C SER A 59 -13.83 1.41 2.36
N TRP A 60 -13.74 2.20 3.43
CA TRP A 60 -12.78 3.28 3.47
C TRP A 60 -11.36 2.75 3.33
N ALA A 61 -11.05 1.65 4.02
CA ALA A 61 -9.71 1.08 3.95
C ALA A 61 -9.39 0.61 2.55
N LYS A 62 -10.35 -0.02 1.89
CA LYS A 62 -10.17 -0.47 0.51
C LYS A 62 -9.91 0.68 -0.44
N VAL A 63 -10.77 1.67 -0.40
CA VAL A 63 -10.64 2.82 -1.30
C VAL A 63 -9.32 3.53 -1.04
N THR A 64 -8.99 3.72 0.22
CA THR A 64 -7.76 4.41 0.57
C THR A 64 -6.53 3.65 0.07
N PHE A 65 -6.55 2.33 0.20
CA PHE A 65 -5.44 1.53 -0.29
C PHE A 65 -5.30 1.63 -1.80
N PHE A 66 -6.40 1.55 -2.54
CA PHE A 66 -6.31 1.61 -3.99
C PHE A 66 -5.85 2.98 -4.46
N ARG A 67 -6.26 4.03 -3.78
CA ARG A 67 -5.74 5.36 -4.08
C ARG A 67 -4.26 5.45 -3.77
N ALA A 68 -3.83 4.81 -2.68
CA ALA A 68 -2.42 4.80 -2.35
C ALA A 68 -1.60 4.10 -3.43
N LYS A 69 -2.11 2.99 -3.96
CA LYS A 69 -1.41 2.28 -5.03
C LYS A 69 -1.22 3.18 -6.25
N ILE A 70 -2.26 3.91 -6.61
CA ILE A 70 -2.18 4.82 -7.74
C ILE A 70 -1.12 5.89 -7.49
N LYS A 71 -1.10 6.42 -6.27
CA LYS A 71 -0.12 7.45 -5.94
C LYS A 71 1.31 6.92 -6.00
N VAL A 72 1.51 5.67 -5.58
CA VAL A 72 2.84 5.06 -5.66
C VAL A 72 3.29 4.97 -7.12
N VAL A 73 2.40 4.51 -7.98
CA VAL A 73 2.74 4.37 -9.40
C VAL A 73 3.07 5.73 -10.00
N GLU A 74 2.23 6.73 -9.72
CA GLU A 74 2.44 8.06 -10.26
C GLU A 74 3.76 8.67 -9.82
N LYS A 75 4.07 8.53 -8.53
CA LYS A 75 5.32 9.10 -8.03
C LYS A 75 6.53 8.41 -8.62
N ARG A 76 6.45 7.11 -8.81
CA ARG A 76 7.58 6.39 -9.40
C ARG A 76 7.77 6.78 -10.86
N GLU A 77 6.68 7.02 -11.56
CA GLU A 77 6.78 7.47 -12.95
C GLU A 77 7.39 8.86 -13.05
N GLU A 78 7.09 9.71 -12.07
CA GLU A 78 7.67 11.04 -12.05
C GLU A 78 9.18 11.01 -11.82
N SER A 79 9.66 9.97 -11.17
CA SER A 79 11.07 9.84 -10.84
C SER A 79 11.92 9.41 -12.03
N ILE A 80 11.29 8.94 -13.07
CA ILE A 80 11.98 8.50 -14.25
C ILE A 80 12.22 9.67 -15.20
#